data_8ec687ef655acfa82e6a5bffb0bfc4ab
#
_entry.id   8ec687ef655acfa82e6a5bffb0bfc4ab
#
_cell.length_a   1.000
_cell.length_b   1.000
_cell.length_c   1.000
_cell.angle_alpha   90.00
_cell.angle_beta   90.00
_cell.angle_gamma   90.00
#
_symmetry.space_group_name_H-M   'P 1'
#
loop_
_entity.id
_entity.type
_entity.pdbx_description
1 polymer ?
#
loop_
_entity_poly.entity_id
_entity_poly.type
_entity_poly.pdbx_seq_one_letter_code
_entity_poly.pdbx_strand_id
1 'polypeptide(L)'
;DTLYSFCAKIRDIIDNDGYSNLGFTFVGSHYVPVWKDRLTFAYRLGVQANIAGEIPYYFINNLNTLFFRKVYTEGLGGNASVRGINRNGVVGNGMAWLNAELRWRFVNFRFINQNFHLALNPFFDMGQVIQSYRLDEQKAAAKAYSDTTVNPFYSGDKEKLHATLGCGLKVVMNRNFVISVEMAKAMDKRDGEKMWNNIGFNYLF
;
A
#
# COMPACT_ATOMS: atom_id res chain seq x y z
N ASP A 1 -32.65 -7.03 31.47
CA ASP A 1 -32.94 -8.20 30.61
C ASP A 1 -32.68 -7.93 29.11
N THR A 2 -33.01 -6.74 28.60
CA THR A 2 -32.83 -6.38 27.20
C THR A 2 -31.34 -6.28 26.80
N LEU A 3 -30.49 -5.75 27.66
CA LEU A 3 -29.04 -5.62 27.41
C LEU A 3 -28.37 -7.00 27.37
N TYR A 4 -28.77 -7.88 28.27
CA TYR A 4 -28.24 -9.26 28.30
C TYR A 4 -28.64 -10.04 27.05
N SER A 5 -29.90 -9.92 26.62
CA SER A 5 -30.37 -10.58 25.41
C SER A 5 -29.70 -10.02 24.13
N PHE A 6 -29.40 -8.73 24.10
CA PHE A 6 -28.65 -8.10 23.01
C PHE A 6 -27.19 -8.57 22.98
N CYS A 7 -26.52 -8.62 24.13
CA CYS A 7 -25.15 -9.16 24.22
C CYS A 7 -25.09 -10.66 23.88
N ALA A 8 -26.09 -11.44 24.27
CA ALA A 8 -26.18 -12.85 23.92
C ALA A 8 -26.37 -13.05 22.41
N LYS A 9 -27.21 -12.21 21.76
CA LYS A 9 -27.38 -12.23 20.31
C LYS A 9 -26.10 -11.83 19.56
N ILE A 10 -25.39 -10.82 20.03
CA ILE A 10 -24.10 -10.43 19.43
C ILE A 10 -23.09 -11.56 19.60
N ARG A 11 -23.06 -12.20 20.77
CA ARG A 11 -22.19 -13.35 21.02
C ARG A 11 -22.52 -14.53 20.11
N ASP A 12 -23.79 -14.82 19.91
CA ASP A 12 -24.24 -15.89 19.00
C ASP A 12 -23.85 -15.61 17.53
N ILE A 13 -23.95 -14.37 17.09
CA ILE A 13 -23.49 -13.95 15.76
C ILE A 13 -21.96 -14.11 15.66
N ILE A 14 -21.21 -13.71 16.68
CA ILE A 14 -19.75 -13.82 16.71
C ILE A 14 -19.31 -15.28 16.80
N ASP A 15 -20.00 -16.11 17.60
CA ASP A 15 -19.65 -17.53 17.81
C ASP A 15 -20.07 -18.40 16.59
N ASN A 16 -21.12 -18.05 15.88
CA ASN A 16 -21.56 -18.79 14.68
C ASN A 16 -20.80 -18.41 13.41
N ASP A 17 -20.32 -17.15 13.32
CA ASP A 17 -19.48 -16.68 12.21
C ASP A 17 -18.01 -16.56 12.65
N GLY A 18 -17.58 -17.45 13.56
CA GLY A 18 -16.27 -17.45 14.18
C GLY A 18 -15.12 -17.57 13.19
N TYR A 19 -14.73 -16.47 12.57
CA TYR A 19 -13.52 -16.42 11.77
C TYR A 19 -12.29 -16.45 12.66
N SER A 20 -11.46 -17.43 12.45
CA SER A 20 -10.16 -17.55 13.13
C SER A 20 -9.09 -17.50 12.05
N ASN A 21 -8.15 -16.60 12.19
CA ASN A 21 -7.02 -16.54 11.27
C ASN A 21 -5.70 -16.25 12.00
N LEU A 22 -4.64 -16.78 11.46
CA LEU A 22 -3.27 -16.49 11.86
C LEU A 22 -2.56 -15.85 10.68
N GLY A 23 -2.23 -14.59 10.79
CA GLY A 23 -1.51 -13.81 9.78
C GLY A 23 -0.11 -13.44 10.22
N PHE A 24 0.73 -13.15 9.24
CA PHE A 24 2.10 -12.69 9.41
C PHE A 24 2.31 -11.44 8.56
N THR A 25 2.93 -10.43 9.15
CA THR A 25 3.35 -9.22 8.43
C THR A 25 4.80 -8.90 8.78
N PHE A 26 5.60 -8.73 7.74
CA PHE A 26 6.99 -8.30 7.85
C PHE A 26 7.20 -7.06 6.99
N VAL A 27 7.83 -6.03 7.56
CA VAL A 27 8.26 -4.83 6.83
C VAL A 27 9.68 -4.50 7.26
N GLY A 28 10.59 -4.49 6.29
CA GLY A 28 11.99 -4.12 6.50
C GLY A 28 12.40 -2.96 5.61
N SER A 29 13.08 -1.97 6.17
CA SER A 29 13.64 -0.83 5.43
C SER A 29 15.14 -0.77 5.63
N HIS A 30 15.88 -0.47 4.56
CA HIS A 30 17.32 -0.33 4.61
C HIS A 30 17.79 0.87 3.79
N TYR A 31 18.85 1.51 4.25
CA TYR A 31 19.39 2.73 3.68
C TYR A 31 20.88 2.57 3.41
N VAL A 32 21.26 2.71 2.15
CA VAL A 32 22.65 2.56 1.71
C VAL A 32 23.18 3.94 1.27
N PRO A 33 24.15 4.54 1.98
CA PRO A 33 24.79 5.75 1.50
C PRO A 33 25.64 5.44 0.26
N VAL A 34 25.27 6.04 -0.88
CA VAL A 34 25.96 5.83 -2.17
C VAL A 34 27.06 6.85 -2.37
N TRP A 35 26.80 8.11 -2.04
CA TRP A 35 27.75 9.21 -2.20
C TRP A 35 27.71 10.16 -1.02
N LYS A 36 28.62 9.93 -0.06
CA LYS A 36 28.73 10.72 1.18
C LYS A 36 27.33 11.01 1.75
N ASP A 37 27.06 12.27 2.14
CA ASP A 37 25.78 12.69 2.70
C ASP A 37 24.78 13.18 1.64
N ARG A 38 25.05 13.03 0.35
CA ARG A 38 24.25 13.63 -0.71
C ARG A 38 23.33 12.64 -1.42
N LEU A 39 23.74 11.40 -1.54
CA LEU A 39 23.00 10.39 -2.28
C LEU A 39 22.84 9.15 -1.44
N THR A 40 21.59 8.74 -1.21
CA THR A 40 21.24 7.55 -0.45
C THR A 40 20.30 6.71 -1.29
N PHE A 41 20.61 5.43 -1.41
CA PHE A 41 19.67 4.44 -1.92
C PHE A 41 18.88 3.88 -0.74
N ALA A 42 17.56 4.02 -0.78
CA ALA A 42 16.65 3.53 0.24
C ALA A 42 15.73 2.48 -0.38
N TYR A 43 15.56 1.36 0.29
CA TYR A 43 14.58 0.37 -0.14
C TYR A 43 13.81 -0.19 1.06
N ARG A 44 12.57 -0.56 0.78
CA ARG A 44 11.66 -1.18 1.74
C ARG A 44 11.01 -2.39 1.11
N LEU A 45 11.06 -3.51 1.81
CA LEU A 45 10.36 -4.73 1.46
C LEU A 45 9.26 -4.98 2.48
N GLY A 46 8.07 -5.29 2.01
CA GLY A 46 6.96 -5.72 2.84
C GLY A 46 6.35 -7.01 2.33
N VAL A 47 5.98 -7.88 3.25
CA VAL A 47 5.26 -9.12 2.98
C VAL A 47 4.19 -9.30 4.03
N GLN A 48 2.99 -9.58 3.58
CA GLN A 48 1.87 -9.97 4.43
C GLN A 48 1.29 -11.26 3.90
N ALA A 49 1.07 -12.23 4.75
CA ALA A 49 0.50 -13.51 4.37
C ALA A 49 -0.41 -14.05 5.47
N ASN A 50 -1.46 -14.74 5.05
CA ASN A 50 -2.27 -15.56 5.94
C ASN A 50 -1.67 -16.96 6.02
N ILE A 51 -1.36 -17.42 7.24
CA ILE A 51 -0.72 -18.72 7.49
C ILE A 51 -1.77 -19.80 7.67
N ALA A 52 -2.85 -19.50 8.39
CA ALA A 52 -3.92 -20.44 8.70
C ALA A 52 -5.25 -19.74 8.96
N GLY A 53 -6.33 -20.44 8.72
CA GLY A 53 -7.69 -19.96 8.93
C GLY A 53 -8.21 -19.08 7.79
N GLU A 54 -9.42 -18.60 7.96
CA GLU A 54 -10.13 -17.77 6.99
C GLU A 54 -10.15 -16.31 7.44
N ILE A 55 -9.89 -15.41 6.50
CA ILE A 55 -10.00 -13.97 6.72
C ILE A 55 -11.35 -13.52 6.19
N PRO A 56 -12.22 -12.94 7.02
CA PRO A 56 -13.46 -12.35 6.51
C PRO A 56 -13.16 -11.19 5.56
N TYR A 57 -14.00 -11.00 4.56
CA TYR A 57 -13.77 -10.01 3.48
C TYR A 57 -13.51 -8.59 3.99
N TYR A 58 -14.09 -8.21 5.11
CA TYR A 58 -13.92 -6.88 5.72
C TYR A 58 -12.59 -6.71 6.47
N PHE A 59 -11.82 -7.79 6.67
CA PHE A 59 -10.45 -7.78 7.19
C PHE A 59 -9.38 -7.99 6.12
N ILE A 60 -9.80 -8.22 4.87
CA ILE A 60 -8.87 -8.30 3.75
C ILE A 60 -8.13 -6.97 3.65
N ASN A 61 -6.80 -6.99 3.63
CA ASN A 61 -5.92 -5.82 3.53
C ASN A 61 -5.74 -5.00 4.81
N ASN A 62 -5.83 -5.64 5.97
CA ASN A 62 -5.25 -5.04 7.15
C ASN A 62 -3.72 -5.04 7.01
N LEU A 63 -3.18 -4.05 6.29
CA LEU A 63 -1.80 -3.65 6.52
C LEU A 63 -1.78 -3.09 7.94
N ASN A 64 -1.46 -3.97 8.90
CA ASN A 64 -1.27 -3.59 10.28
C ASN A 64 -0.15 -2.57 10.36
N THR A 65 -0.48 -1.30 10.15
CA THR A 65 0.37 -0.23 10.62
C THR A 65 0.31 -0.31 12.12
N LEU A 66 1.44 -0.58 12.75
CA LEU A 66 1.67 -0.65 14.19
C LEU A 66 1.26 0.64 14.97
N PHE A 67 0.46 1.49 14.39
CA PHE A 67 -0.05 2.69 15.00
C PHE A 67 -1.40 2.43 15.65
N PHE A 68 -1.40 2.41 16.93
CA PHE A 68 -2.44 2.16 17.92
C PHE A 68 -3.82 2.81 17.71
N ARG A 69 -4.04 3.59 16.66
CA ARG A 69 -5.32 4.29 16.41
C ARG A 69 -5.74 4.40 14.92
N LYS A 70 -4.99 3.78 14.01
CA LYS A 70 -5.34 3.84 12.58
C LYS A 70 -5.29 2.45 11.99
N VAL A 71 -6.35 1.70 12.19
CA VAL A 71 -6.60 0.49 11.42
C VAL A 71 -6.98 0.95 10.01
N TYR A 72 -5.99 1.08 9.14
CA TYR A 72 -6.24 1.23 7.73
C TYR A 72 -6.27 -0.16 7.11
N THR A 73 -7.42 -0.55 6.67
CA THR A 73 -7.54 -1.63 5.71
C THR A 73 -7.04 -1.08 4.38
N GLU A 74 -5.82 -1.38 4.01
CA GLU A 74 -5.25 -0.92 2.75
C GLU A 74 -4.73 -2.12 1.97
N GLY A 75 -5.24 -2.29 0.75
CA GLY A 75 -4.65 -3.12 -0.27
C GLY A 75 -3.37 -2.50 -0.84
N LEU A 76 -2.80 -3.11 -1.84
CA LEU A 76 -1.73 -2.50 -2.62
C LEU A 76 -2.26 -1.27 -3.37
N GLY A 77 -1.47 -0.24 -3.40
CA GLY A 77 -1.79 1.04 -4.00
C GLY A 77 -1.83 2.18 -2.98
N GLY A 78 -1.77 3.40 -3.47
CA GLY A 78 -1.71 4.60 -2.65
C GLY A 78 -0.33 4.86 -2.04
N ASN A 79 -0.27 5.80 -1.10
CA ASN A 79 1.00 6.30 -0.55
C ASN A 79 1.72 5.30 0.36
N ALA A 80 1.02 4.29 0.87
CA ALA A 80 1.57 3.41 1.89
C ALA A 80 2.33 2.21 1.31
N SER A 81 1.99 1.75 0.11
CA SER A 81 2.57 0.55 -0.50
C SER A 81 3.14 0.81 -1.90
N VAL A 82 2.31 0.91 -2.93
CA VAL A 82 2.72 1.12 -4.33
C VAL A 82 2.16 2.44 -4.83
N ARG A 83 2.98 3.48 -4.88
CA ARG A 83 2.60 4.81 -5.38
C ARG A 83 2.32 4.73 -6.88
N GLY A 84 1.33 5.45 -7.36
CA GLY A 84 0.95 5.42 -8.79
C GLY A 84 -0.21 4.50 -9.11
N ILE A 85 -0.61 3.65 -8.18
CA ILE A 85 -1.83 2.86 -8.21
C ILE A 85 -2.85 3.48 -7.25
N ASN A 86 -4.11 3.40 -7.60
CA ASN A 86 -5.17 3.89 -6.72
C ASN A 86 -5.13 3.17 -5.36
N ARG A 87 -5.42 3.91 -4.31
CA ARG A 87 -5.51 3.36 -2.96
C ARG A 87 -6.49 2.18 -2.94
N ASN A 88 -6.08 1.06 -2.36
CA ASN A 88 -6.85 -0.18 -2.37
C ASN A 88 -7.14 -0.74 -3.78
N GLY A 89 -6.34 -0.40 -4.76
CA GLY A 89 -6.55 -0.84 -6.13
C GLY A 89 -6.40 -2.34 -6.31
N VAL A 90 -5.54 -2.96 -5.51
CA VAL A 90 -5.25 -4.39 -5.59
C VAL A 90 -5.41 -5.03 -4.20
N VAL A 91 -6.15 -6.12 -4.14
CA VAL A 91 -6.68 -6.70 -2.91
C VAL A 91 -6.45 -8.22 -2.87
N GLY A 92 -6.00 -8.74 -1.74
CA GLY A 92 -5.82 -10.18 -1.56
C GLY A 92 -5.53 -10.57 -0.11
N ASN A 93 -5.57 -11.86 0.18
CA ASN A 93 -5.29 -12.40 1.53
C ASN A 93 -3.83 -12.27 1.92
N GLY A 94 -2.93 -12.27 0.95
CA GLY A 94 -1.52 -12.04 1.17
C GLY A 94 -0.92 -11.22 0.04
N MET A 95 0.02 -10.34 0.40
CA MET A 95 0.63 -9.37 -0.50
C MET A 95 2.11 -9.23 -0.23
N ALA A 96 2.87 -8.95 -1.28
CA ALA A 96 4.27 -8.56 -1.16
C ALA A 96 4.49 -7.26 -1.94
N TRP A 97 5.34 -6.37 -1.43
CA TRP A 97 5.69 -5.13 -2.13
C TRP A 97 7.12 -4.72 -1.86
N LEU A 98 7.68 -4.02 -2.81
CA LEU A 98 9.01 -3.42 -2.75
C LEU A 98 8.91 -1.95 -3.17
N ASN A 99 9.54 -1.09 -2.39
CA ASN A 99 9.79 0.30 -2.77
C ASN A 99 11.29 0.51 -2.85
N ALA A 100 11.77 1.12 -3.91
CA ALA A 100 13.15 1.50 -4.09
C ALA A 100 13.24 2.98 -4.45
N GLU A 101 14.00 3.74 -3.70
CA GLU A 101 14.17 5.19 -3.88
C GLU A 101 15.64 5.56 -3.95
N LEU A 102 15.96 6.45 -4.86
CA LEU A 102 17.26 7.12 -4.87
C LEU A 102 17.07 8.55 -4.35
N ARG A 103 17.53 8.81 -3.14
CA ARG A 103 17.38 10.11 -2.46
C ARG A 103 18.60 10.98 -2.71
N TRP A 104 18.45 11.96 -3.57
CA TRP A 104 19.51 12.87 -3.95
C TRP A 104 19.28 14.27 -3.41
N ARG A 105 20.09 14.67 -2.40
CA ARG A 105 20.12 16.03 -1.87
C ARG A 105 21.07 16.88 -2.72
N PHE A 106 20.52 17.72 -3.59
CA PHE A 106 21.29 18.46 -4.58
C PHE A 106 21.56 19.90 -4.19
N VAL A 107 20.72 20.54 -3.37
CA VAL A 107 20.90 21.93 -2.90
C VAL A 107 20.73 22.01 -1.39
N ASN A 108 21.63 22.74 -0.74
CA ASN A 108 21.51 23.17 0.64
C ASN A 108 21.60 24.70 0.69
N PHE A 109 20.71 25.34 1.39
CA PHE A 109 20.71 26.79 1.59
C PHE A 109 20.16 27.17 2.96
N ARG A 110 20.47 28.39 3.37
CA ARG A 110 19.95 28.96 4.62
C ARG A 110 19.06 30.16 4.27
N PHE A 111 17.85 30.16 4.82
CA PHE A 111 16.88 31.24 4.65
C PHE A 111 16.17 31.49 5.97
N ILE A 112 16.07 32.79 6.37
CA ILE A 112 15.45 33.26 7.64
C ILE A 112 15.97 32.45 8.84
N ASN A 113 17.29 32.29 8.96
CA ASN A 113 17.94 31.51 10.02
C ASN A 113 17.55 30.02 10.09
N GLN A 114 16.91 29.49 9.08
CA GLN A 114 16.56 28.08 8.95
C GLN A 114 17.40 27.41 7.87
N ASN A 115 17.77 26.17 8.10
CA ASN A 115 18.51 25.37 7.12
C ASN A 115 17.52 24.59 6.24
N PHE A 116 17.64 24.78 4.94
CA PHE A 116 16.84 24.08 3.94
C PHE A 116 17.71 23.19 3.08
N HIS A 117 17.17 22.10 2.63
CA HIS A 117 17.71 21.37 1.50
C HIS A 117 16.60 20.89 0.56
N LEU A 118 16.97 20.80 -0.71
CA LEU A 118 16.13 20.24 -1.75
C LEU A 118 16.66 18.85 -2.10
N ALA A 119 15.76 17.90 -2.19
CA ALA A 119 16.07 16.54 -2.57
C ALA A 119 15.17 16.09 -3.72
N LEU A 120 15.76 15.39 -4.68
CA LEU A 120 15.08 14.71 -5.76
C LEU A 120 15.05 13.23 -5.43
N ASN A 121 13.89 12.60 -5.61
CA ASN A 121 13.67 11.20 -5.29
C ASN A 121 13.04 10.47 -6.47
N PRO A 122 13.80 10.02 -7.48
CA PRO A 122 13.28 8.99 -8.38
C PRO A 122 13.03 7.71 -7.59
N PHE A 123 11.94 7.04 -7.92
CA PHE A 123 11.55 5.81 -7.23
C PHE A 123 10.90 4.80 -8.18
N PHE A 124 11.00 3.57 -7.78
CA PHE A 124 10.34 2.42 -8.38
C PHE A 124 9.63 1.65 -7.29
N ASP A 125 8.33 1.45 -7.45
CA ASP A 125 7.52 0.65 -6.54
C ASP A 125 6.93 -0.52 -7.30
N MET A 126 6.87 -1.68 -6.65
CA MET A 126 6.20 -2.85 -7.18
C MET A 126 5.50 -3.62 -6.08
N GLY A 127 4.46 -4.35 -6.46
CA GLY A 127 3.71 -5.20 -5.55
C GLY A 127 2.91 -6.25 -6.26
N GLN A 128 2.58 -7.31 -5.54
CA GLN A 128 1.80 -8.42 -6.06
C GLN A 128 0.99 -9.07 -4.96
N VAL A 129 -0.20 -9.54 -5.29
CA VAL A 129 -0.96 -10.45 -4.44
C VAL A 129 -0.36 -11.84 -4.56
N ILE A 130 0.13 -12.37 -3.43
CA ILE A 130 0.72 -13.72 -3.33
C ILE A 130 -0.30 -14.76 -2.88
N GLN A 131 -1.37 -14.33 -2.21
CA GLN A 131 -2.49 -15.16 -1.81
C GLN A 131 -3.79 -14.47 -2.23
N SER A 132 -4.44 -15.01 -3.25
CA SER A 132 -5.71 -14.49 -3.73
C SER A 132 -6.82 -14.78 -2.73
N TYR A 133 -7.77 -13.86 -2.60
CA TYR A 133 -9.00 -14.11 -1.88
C TYR A 133 -9.93 -14.97 -2.74
N ARG A 134 -10.46 -16.04 -2.16
CA ARG A 134 -11.35 -16.98 -2.84
C ARG A 134 -12.75 -16.86 -2.27
N LEU A 135 -13.59 -16.09 -2.91
CA LEU A 135 -15.04 -16.19 -2.74
C LEU A 135 -15.58 -17.08 -3.86
N ASP A 136 -16.08 -18.26 -3.54
CA ASP A 136 -16.66 -19.16 -4.54
C ASP A 136 -17.89 -18.54 -5.21
N GLU A 137 -18.65 -17.74 -4.48
CA GLU A 137 -19.75 -16.94 -4.99
C GLU A 137 -19.30 -15.86 -5.98
N GLN A 138 -18.16 -15.21 -5.75
CA GLN A 138 -17.59 -14.26 -6.70
C GLN A 138 -17.08 -14.92 -7.97
N LYS A 139 -16.60 -16.15 -7.89
CA LYS A 139 -16.23 -16.90 -9.10
C LYS A 139 -17.44 -17.26 -9.95
N ALA A 140 -18.54 -17.61 -9.31
CA ALA A 140 -19.79 -17.89 -10.01
C ALA A 140 -20.35 -16.61 -10.66
N ALA A 141 -20.36 -15.49 -9.93
CA ALA A 141 -20.74 -14.18 -10.45
C ALA A 141 -19.81 -13.71 -11.57
N ALA A 142 -18.50 -13.83 -11.38
CA ALA A 142 -17.49 -13.47 -12.36
C ALA A 142 -17.64 -14.29 -13.66
N LYS A 143 -17.97 -15.57 -13.56
CA LYS A 143 -18.23 -16.42 -14.73
C LYS A 143 -19.52 -16.05 -15.45
N ALA A 144 -20.53 -15.58 -14.72
CA ALA A 144 -21.79 -15.07 -15.30
C ALA A 144 -21.60 -13.68 -15.95
N TYR A 145 -20.68 -12.87 -15.46
CA TYR A 145 -20.36 -11.53 -15.97
C TYR A 145 -19.10 -11.49 -16.84
N SER A 146 -18.66 -12.60 -17.38
CA SER A 146 -17.49 -12.66 -18.28
C SER A 146 -17.73 -11.98 -19.64
N ASP A 147 -18.93 -11.44 -19.86
CA ASP A 147 -19.22 -10.57 -20.98
C ASP A 147 -18.52 -9.22 -20.74
N THR A 148 -17.42 -9.02 -21.45
CA THR A 148 -16.58 -7.82 -21.41
C THR A 148 -17.32 -6.51 -21.70
N THR A 149 -18.51 -6.58 -22.26
CA THR A 149 -19.39 -5.43 -22.51
C THR A 149 -20.03 -4.90 -21.23
N VAL A 150 -20.18 -5.73 -20.19
CA VAL A 150 -20.89 -5.39 -18.96
C VAL A 150 -19.92 -4.95 -17.85
N ASN A 151 -18.69 -5.44 -17.84
CA ASN A 151 -17.71 -5.05 -16.84
C ASN A 151 -16.31 -4.88 -17.43
N PRO A 152 -15.97 -3.68 -17.94
CA PRO A 152 -14.67 -3.40 -18.55
C PRO A 152 -13.49 -3.53 -17.57
N PHE A 153 -13.74 -3.62 -16.27
CA PHE A 153 -12.71 -3.75 -15.23
C PHE A 153 -12.41 -5.22 -14.87
N TYR A 154 -13.21 -6.16 -15.34
CA TYR A 154 -13.01 -7.58 -15.06
C TYR A 154 -12.46 -8.30 -16.30
N SER A 155 -11.15 -8.51 -16.32
CA SER A 155 -10.49 -9.19 -17.44
C SER A 155 -10.49 -10.72 -17.33
N GLY A 156 -10.79 -11.28 -16.15
CA GLY A 156 -10.63 -12.72 -15.87
C GLY A 156 -9.16 -13.20 -15.87
N ASP A 157 -8.23 -12.29 -16.06
CA ASP A 157 -6.81 -12.59 -16.09
C ASP A 157 -6.28 -12.98 -14.72
N LYS A 158 -5.22 -13.77 -14.72
CA LYS A 158 -4.48 -14.09 -13.49
C LYS A 158 -3.84 -12.81 -12.95
N GLU A 159 -3.76 -12.74 -11.63
CA GLU A 159 -3.04 -11.70 -10.92
C GLU A 159 -1.61 -11.57 -11.43
N LYS A 160 -1.17 -10.35 -11.64
CA LYS A 160 0.15 -10.02 -12.20
C LYS A 160 0.89 -9.06 -11.27
N LEU A 161 2.17 -8.90 -11.54
CA LEU A 161 2.99 -7.92 -10.87
C LEU A 161 2.54 -6.51 -11.26
N HIS A 162 2.25 -5.70 -10.26
CA HIS A 162 1.95 -4.28 -10.40
C HIS A 162 3.23 -3.47 -10.17
N ALA A 163 3.62 -2.68 -11.14
CA ALA A 163 4.85 -1.89 -11.07
C ALA A 163 4.60 -0.44 -11.48
N THR A 164 5.29 0.47 -10.81
CA THR A 164 5.16 1.91 -11.04
C THR A 164 6.53 2.58 -11.03
N LEU A 165 6.65 3.64 -11.78
CA LEU A 165 7.82 4.50 -11.80
C LEU A 165 7.39 5.92 -11.47
N GLY A 166 8.20 6.61 -10.65
CA GLY A 166 7.88 7.96 -10.26
C GLY A 166 9.08 8.78 -9.86
N CYS A 167 8.80 10.03 -9.57
CA CYS A 167 9.79 10.98 -9.07
C CYS A 167 9.13 11.92 -8.06
N GLY A 168 9.87 12.27 -7.01
CA GLY A 168 9.46 13.22 -6.00
C GLY A 168 10.47 14.35 -5.83
N LEU A 169 9.96 15.55 -5.61
CA LEU A 169 10.72 16.68 -5.14
C LEU A 169 10.40 16.92 -3.66
N LYS A 170 11.42 17.00 -2.83
CA LYS A 170 11.27 17.21 -1.38
C LYS A 170 11.98 18.49 -0.95
N VAL A 171 11.27 19.25 -0.15
CA VAL A 171 11.80 20.42 0.56
C VAL A 171 11.90 20.04 2.02
N VAL A 172 13.09 20.08 2.57
CA VAL A 172 13.34 19.72 3.97
C VAL A 172 13.86 20.93 4.72
N MET A 173 13.23 21.26 5.83
CA MET A 173 13.61 22.34 6.73
C MET A 173 14.08 21.76 8.07
N ASN A 174 15.26 22.15 8.53
CA ASN A 174 15.85 21.78 9.81
C ASN A 174 15.88 20.26 10.10
N ARG A 175 15.87 19.43 9.08
CA ARG A 175 15.84 17.96 9.14
C ARG A 175 14.53 17.35 9.69
N ASN A 176 13.60 18.13 10.20
CA ASN A 176 12.40 17.64 10.87
C ASN A 176 11.13 17.88 10.06
N PHE A 177 11.10 18.90 9.23
CA PHE A 177 9.93 19.23 8.44
C PHE A 177 10.21 18.94 6.97
N VAL A 178 9.43 18.04 6.39
CA VAL A 178 9.57 17.60 5.01
C VAL A 178 8.24 17.81 4.29
N ILE A 179 8.29 18.55 3.18
CA ILE A 179 7.19 18.64 2.23
C ILE A 179 7.65 17.88 0.98
N SER A 180 6.81 16.99 0.48
CA SER A 180 7.06 16.23 -0.73
C SER A 180 5.96 16.45 -1.77
N VAL A 181 6.36 16.61 -3.02
CA VAL A 181 5.48 16.53 -4.18
C VAL A 181 5.96 15.36 -5.00
N GLU A 182 5.13 14.37 -5.17
CA GLU A 182 5.48 13.12 -5.84
C GLU A 182 4.55 12.89 -7.02
N MET A 183 5.11 12.38 -8.11
CA MET A 183 4.39 11.97 -9.30
C MET A 183 4.80 10.55 -9.67
N ALA A 184 3.83 9.72 -10.01
CA ALA A 184 4.06 8.34 -10.40
C ALA A 184 3.12 7.92 -11.53
N LYS A 185 3.56 6.92 -12.28
CA LYS A 185 2.76 6.30 -13.32
C LYS A 185 2.87 4.80 -13.23
N ALA A 186 1.72 4.15 -13.29
CA ALA A 186 1.66 2.69 -13.42
C ALA A 186 2.22 2.26 -14.78
N MET A 187 2.95 1.14 -14.80
CA MET A 187 3.51 0.57 -16.02
C MET A 187 2.45 -0.22 -16.80
N ASP A 188 1.46 -0.77 -16.11
CA ASP A 188 0.29 -1.41 -16.73
C ASP A 188 -0.89 -0.44 -16.77
N LYS A 189 -1.57 -0.34 -17.92
CA LYS A 189 -2.74 0.53 -18.11
C LYS A 189 -3.93 0.14 -17.21
N ARG A 190 -4.00 -1.12 -16.80
CA ARG A 190 -5.04 -1.62 -15.89
C ARG A 190 -4.93 -1.06 -14.48
N ASP A 191 -3.72 -0.69 -14.06
CA ASP A 191 -3.45 -0.09 -12.75
C ASP A 191 -3.73 1.41 -12.72
N GLY A 192 -3.86 2.02 -13.91
CA GLY A 192 -4.17 3.42 -14.09
C GLY A 192 -3.47 4.01 -15.32
N GLU A 193 -4.23 4.72 -16.14
CA GLU A 193 -3.67 5.41 -17.30
C GLU A 193 -3.14 6.80 -16.97
N LYS A 194 -3.69 7.41 -15.92
CA LYS A 194 -3.36 8.79 -15.52
C LYS A 194 -2.12 8.83 -14.63
N MET A 195 -1.44 9.96 -14.71
CA MET A 195 -0.36 10.25 -13.77
C MET A 195 -0.95 10.50 -12.37
N TRP A 196 -0.44 9.75 -11.42
CA TRP A 196 -0.77 9.91 -10.02
C TRP A 196 0.08 11.01 -9.41
N ASN A 197 -0.53 11.89 -8.63
CA ASN A 197 0.13 12.99 -7.96
C ASN A 197 -0.21 12.97 -6.47
N ASN A 198 0.78 13.27 -5.66
CA ASN A 198 0.62 13.35 -4.22
C ASN A 198 1.43 14.51 -3.63
N ILE A 199 0.82 15.21 -2.69
CA ILE A 199 1.51 16.16 -1.83
C ILE A 199 1.47 15.57 -0.43
N GLY A 200 2.64 15.33 0.13
CA GLY A 200 2.79 14.67 1.42
C GLY A 200 3.71 15.42 2.36
N PHE A 201 3.60 15.07 3.62
CA PHE A 201 4.54 15.46 4.66
C PHE A 201 5.34 14.23 5.06
N ASN A 202 6.65 14.39 5.23
CA ASN A 202 7.62 13.35 5.53
C ASN A 202 7.99 12.44 4.34
N TYR A 203 8.96 11.55 4.58
CA TYR A 203 9.32 10.48 3.65
C TYR A 203 8.32 9.33 3.77
N LEU A 204 8.25 8.49 2.74
CA LEU A 204 7.40 7.31 2.76
C LEU A 204 7.86 6.31 3.84
N PHE A 205 9.16 6.19 4.03
CA PHE A 205 9.79 5.30 5.01
C PHE A 205 11.20 5.78 5.40
#